data_778463bda1ac7a8c8e62323d82bc3739
#
_entry.id   778463bda1ac7a8c8e62323d82bc3739
#
_cell.length_a   1.000
_cell.length_b   1.000
_cell.length_c   1.000
_cell.angle_alpha   90.00
_cell.angle_beta   90.00
_cell.angle_gamma   90.00
#
_symmetry.space_group_name_H-M   'P 1'
#
loop_
_entity.id
_entity.type
_entity.pdbx_description
1 polymer ?
#
loop_
_entity_poly.entity_id
_entity_poly.type
_entity_poly.pdbx_seq_one_letter_code
_entity_poly.pdbx_strand_id
1 'polypeptide(L)' 'MTVKVRLSGEPEHIAAVIAVLRETFDTAGGDRAYPNRGAFGVRVYLEIRPNSTTTGTTGRKS' A
#
# COMPACT_ATOMS: atom_id res chain seq x y z
N MET A 1 -9.67 -2.08 -11.61
CA MET A 1 -8.34 -2.68 -11.73
C MET A 1 -7.54 -2.46 -10.47
N THR A 2 -6.87 -3.47 -9.98
CA THR A 2 -6.09 -3.35 -8.76
C THR A 2 -4.64 -3.68 -9.05
N VAL A 3 -3.76 -3.11 -8.24
CA VAL A 3 -2.35 -3.37 -8.34
C VAL A 3 -1.92 -4.04 -7.04
N LYS A 4 -1.20 -5.14 -7.14
CA LYS A 4 -0.73 -5.83 -5.96
C LYS A 4 0.60 -5.25 -5.54
N VAL A 5 0.73 -4.98 -4.26
CA VAL A 5 1.93 -4.35 -3.73
C VAL A 5 2.47 -5.22 -2.61
N ARG A 6 3.77 -5.39 -2.59
CA ARG A 6 4.45 -6.09 -1.50
C ARG A 6 5.44 -5.12 -0.88
N LEU A 7 5.32 -4.92 0.43
CA LEU A 7 6.22 -4.06 1.15
C LEU A 7 7.05 -4.91 2.08
N SER A 8 8.32 -4.61 2.18
CA SER A 8 9.21 -5.39 3.03
C SER A 8 10.15 -4.42 3.73
N GLY A 9 10.38 -4.61 4.99
CA GLY A 9 11.27 -3.76 5.75
C GLY A 9 10.84 -3.70 7.20
N GLU A 10 11.18 -2.62 7.87
CA GLU A 10 10.86 -2.48 9.28
C GLU A 10 9.38 -2.18 9.46
N PRO A 11 8.75 -2.78 10.46
CA PRO A 11 7.31 -2.61 10.66
C PRO A 11 6.88 -1.16 10.75
N GLU A 12 7.67 -0.31 11.38
CA GLU A 12 7.30 1.08 11.53
C GLU A 12 7.30 1.79 10.20
N HIS A 13 8.27 1.48 9.36
CA HIS A 13 8.36 2.12 8.06
C HIS A 13 7.23 1.61 7.15
N ILE A 14 6.92 0.34 7.24
CA ILE A 14 5.84 -0.23 6.45
C ILE A 14 4.52 0.40 6.84
N ALA A 15 4.28 0.58 8.14
CA ALA A 15 3.04 1.19 8.59
C ALA A 15 2.92 2.62 8.08
N ALA A 16 4.01 3.37 8.05
CA ALA A 16 3.99 4.72 7.54
C ALA A 16 3.65 4.75 6.04
N VAL A 17 4.22 3.83 5.28
CA VAL A 17 3.95 3.77 3.85
C VAL A 17 2.50 3.39 3.60
N ILE A 18 1.98 2.42 4.36
CA ILE A 18 0.59 2.01 4.19
C ILE A 18 -0.34 3.17 4.50
N ALA A 19 -0.04 3.96 5.53
CA ALA A 19 -0.88 5.09 5.85
C ALA A 19 -0.96 6.08 4.69
N VAL A 20 0.15 6.33 4.03
CA VAL A 20 0.17 7.22 2.88
C VAL A 20 -0.60 6.61 1.71
N LEU A 21 -0.45 5.31 1.49
CA LEU A 21 -1.16 4.66 0.42
C LEU A 21 -2.67 4.72 0.64
N ARG A 22 -3.11 4.56 1.88
CA ARG A 22 -4.55 4.61 2.17
C ARG A 22 -5.10 6.00 1.95
N GLU A 23 -4.29 7.02 2.10
CA GLU A 23 -4.75 8.37 1.86
C GLU A 23 -4.79 8.69 0.37
N THR A 24 -3.94 8.04 -0.40
CA THR A 24 -3.80 8.36 -1.82
C THR A 24 -4.63 7.44 -2.69
N PHE A 25 -4.74 6.17 -2.31
CA PHE A 25 -5.42 5.17 -3.12
C PHE A 25 -6.43 4.42 -2.28
N ASP A 26 -7.31 3.73 -2.96
CA ASP A 26 -8.22 2.81 -2.34
C ASP A 26 -7.42 1.56 -2.03
N THR A 27 -7.15 1.30 -0.79
CA THR A 27 -6.22 0.24 -0.37
C THR A 27 -6.98 -0.87 0.34
N ALA A 28 -6.73 -2.10 -0.08
CA ALA A 28 -7.31 -3.28 0.56
C ALA A 28 -6.19 -4.17 1.04
N GLY A 29 -6.37 -4.79 2.16
CA GLY A 29 -5.36 -5.65 2.75
C GLY A 29 -4.40 -4.86 3.61
N GLY A 30 -3.21 -5.42 3.82
CA GLY A 30 -2.22 -4.73 4.63
C GLY A 30 -2.45 -4.90 6.11
N ASP A 31 -3.37 -5.77 6.53
CA ASP A 31 -3.65 -5.97 7.91
C ASP A 31 -2.71 -6.94 8.56
N ARG A 32 -2.00 -7.72 7.78
CA ARG A 32 -1.15 -8.76 8.33
C ARG A 32 0.28 -8.53 7.91
N ALA A 33 1.17 -8.74 8.85
CA ALA A 33 2.59 -8.66 8.59
C ALA A 33 3.17 -10.03 8.81
N TYR A 34 4.01 -10.49 7.88
CA TYR A 34 4.65 -11.79 7.96
C TYR A 34 6.14 -11.58 8.18
N PRO A 35 6.74 -12.30 9.11
CA PRO A 35 8.17 -12.13 9.35
C PRO A 35 8.97 -12.60 8.13
N ASN A 36 10.03 -11.88 7.82
CA ASN A 36 10.90 -12.27 6.74
C ASN A 36 11.80 -13.38 7.23
N ARG A 37 11.84 -14.49 6.52
CA ARG A 37 12.66 -15.58 6.94
C ARG A 37 14.10 -15.27 6.64
N GLY A 38 14.96 -15.45 7.60
CA GLY A 38 16.36 -15.24 7.41
C GLY A 38 16.77 -13.82 7.19
N ALA A 39 15.84 -12.88 7.38
CA ALA A 39 16.16 -11.49 7.19
C ALA A 39 15.40 -10.67 8.22
N PHE A 40 15.90 -9.49 8.48
CA PHE A 40 15.27 -8.62 9.44
C PHE A 40 14.01 -7.99 8.84
N GLY A 41 13.04 -7.76 9.67
CA GLY A 41 11.84 -7.06 9.25
C GLY A 41 10.69 -7.96 8.92
N VAL A 42 9.68 -7.38 8.30
CA VAL A 42 8.47 -8.10 7.94
C VAL A 42 8.07 -7.75 6.52
N ARG A 43 7.13 -8.49 5.97
CA ARG A 43 6.57 -8.14 4.69
C ARG A 43 5.07 -8.08 4.80
N VAL A 44 4.47 -7.22 4.01
CA VAL A 44 3.03 -7.03 4.01
C VAL A 44 2.56 -7.02 2.57
N TYR A 45 1.45 -7.68 2.31
CA TYR A 45 0.86 -7.74 0.99
C TYR A 45 -0.45 -6.97 1.00
N LEU A 46 -0.65 -6.15 0.02
CA LEU A 46 -1.89 -5.39 -0.10
C LEU A 46 -2.23 -5.12 -1.56
N GLU A 47 -3.39 -4.60 -1.80
CA GLU A 47 -3.82 -4.24 -3.14
C GLU A 47 -4.29 -2.81 -3.12
N ILE A 48 -3.95 -2.08 -4.15
CA ILE A 48 -4.39 -0.70 -4.27
C ILE A 48 -5.04 -0.51 -5.63
N ARG A 49 -5.86 0.49 -5.72
CA ARG A 49 -6.43 0.88 -7.00
C ARG A 49 -6.63 2.38 -6.98
N PRO A 50 -6.63 3.01 -8.16
CA PRO A 50 -6.82 4.44 -8.21
C PRO A 50 -8.15 4.82 -7.61
N ASN A 51 -8.18 5.95 -6.94
CA ASN A 51 -9.40 6.43 -6.33
C ASN A 51 -10.23 7.09 -7.41
N SER A 52 -11.23 6.41 -7.88
CA SER A 52 -11.97 6.89 -9.02
C SER A 52 -12.87 8.05 -8.68
N THR A 53 -13.13 8.25 -7.42
CA THR A 53 -14.02 9.35 -7.11
C THR A 53 -13.36 10.69 -7.32
N THR A 54 -12.05 10.68 -7.43
CA THR A 54 -11.43 11.94 -7.59
C THR A 54 -11.35 12.27 -8.96
N THR A 55 -11.90 11.65 -9.78
CA THR A 55 -11.71 11.94 -11.04
C THR A 55 -11.93 13.15 -11.34
N GLY A 56 -12.31 13.49 -11.28
CA GLY A 56 -12.33 14.59 -11.61
C GLY A 56 -11.16 15.11 -11.78
N THR A 57 -10.82 15.20 -11.43
CA THR A 57 -9.77 15.80 -11.44
C THR A 57 -8.79 15.54 -12.09
N THR A 58 -8.86 15.49 -12.17
CA THR A 58 -8.01 15.42 -12.65
C THR A 58 -7.43 15.13 -13.45
N GLY A 59 -7.55 15.25 -13.72
CA GLY A 59 -6.86 15.01 -14.37
C GLY A 59 -6.11 14.93 -14.69
N ARG A 60 -6.00 14.99 -14.55
CA ARG A 60 -5.06 15.00 -14.82
C ARG A 60 -4.44 14.48 -15.25
N LYS A 61 -4.38 14.51 -15.37
CA LYS A 61 -3.62 14.25 -15.80
C LYS A 61 -3.00 13.80 -15.82
N SER A 62 -3.11 13.74 -15.71
CA SER A 62 -2.31 13.41 -15.79
C SER A 62 -1.80 13.24 -15.84
#